data_9dab6955caf329d2814c74a7655cc8e1
#
_entry.id   9dab6955caf329d2814c74a7655cc8e1
#
_cell.length_a   1.000
_cell.length_b   1.000
_cell.length_c   1.000
_cell.angle_alpha   90.00
_cell.angle_beta   90.00
_cell.angle_gamma   90.00
#
_symmetry.space_group_name_H-M   'P 1'
#
loop_
_entity.id
_entity.type
_entity.pdbx_description
1 polymer ?
#
loop_
_entity_poly.entity_id
_entity_poly.type
_entity_poly.pdbx_seq_one_letter_code
_entity_poly.pdbx_strand_id
1 'polypeptide(L)'
;MVKVSDYIADRLKNFYGVENVFMITGGGAMHLNNGIGAKIPYISNHHEQASAIAAEGYARSSGKLAVVNVTTGPGGINCLNGVFGQWTDSVPVLYISGQVKFATTLASCPDLPLRQLGDQEVDIITSVRHLTKYAAMVTDPREIQYHLDRAVYEATHGRFGPVWLDIPM
;
A
#
# COMPACT_ATOMS: atom_id res chain seq x y z
N MET A 1 21.75 9.98 -3.64
CA MET A 1 20.30 9.87 -3.96
C MET A 1 19.78 8.64 -3.24
N VAL A 2 18.69 8.75 -2.48
CA VAL A 2 18.06 7.63 -1.77
C VAL A 2 16.95 7.08 -2.64
N LYS A 3 16.80 5.75 -2.73
CA LYS A 3 15.66 5.13 -3.42
C LYS A 3 14.37 5.37 -2.64
N VAL A 4 13.25 5.59 -3.33
CA VAL A 4 11.93 5.79 -2.70
C VAL A 4 11.56 4.59 -1.81
N SER A 5 11.81 3.36 -2.26
CA SER A 5 11.56 2.15 -1.48
C SER A 5 12.34 2.09 -0.16
N ASP A 6 13.62 2.51 -0.19
CA ASP A 6 14.48 2.54 0.99
C ASP A 6 14.04 3.65 1.96
N TYR A 7 13.58 4.79 1.41
CA TYR A 7 13.01 5.89 2.19
C TYR A 7 11.70 5.48 2.87
N ILE A 8 10.79 4.84 2.13
CA ILE A 8 9.54 4.31 2.69
C ILE A 8 9.83 3.37 3.86
N ALA A 9 10.70 2.37 3.65
CA ALA A 9 11.05 1.40 4.69
C ALA A 9 11.68 2.07 5.93
N ASP A 10 12.52 3.07 5.72
CA ASP A 10 13.15 3.83 6.80
C ASP A 10 12.12 4.63 7.60
N ARG A 11 11.22 5.33 6.92
CA ARG A 11 10.12 6.07 7.57
C ARG A 11 9.18 5.15 8.33
N LEU A 12 8.78 4.03 7.74
CA LEU A 12 7.93 3.04 8.40
C LEU A 12 8.54 2.56 9.71
N LYS A 13 9.82 2.18 9.68
CA LYS A 13 10.51 1.63 10.85
C LYS A 13 10.82 2.70 11.90
N ASN A 14 11.53 3.75 11.50
CA ASN A 14 12.18 4.67 12.44
C ASN A 14 11.31 5.85 12.85
N PHE A 15 10.30 6.20 12.06
CA PHE A 15 9.44 7.34 12.34
C PHE A 15 8.04 6.92 12.78
N TYR A 16 7.42 5.94 12.10
CA TYR A 16 6.08 5.46 12.48
C TYR A 16 6.09 4.26 13.42
N GLY A 17 7.27 3.69 13.71
CA GLY A 17 7.40 2.58 14.65
C GLY A 17 6.78 1.26 14.17
N VAL A 18 6.73 1.04 12.85
CA VAL A 18 6.19 -0.20 12.28
C VAL A 18 7.12 -1.37 12.63
N GLU A 19 6.58 -2.37 13.32
CA GLU A 19 7.32 -3.53 13.80
C GLU A 19 7.34 -4.69 12.80
N ASN A 20 6.24 -4.85 12.05
CA ASN A 20 6.07 -5.92 11.07
C ASN A 20 5.32 -5.43 9.84
N VAL A 21 5.60 -6.04 8.69
CA VAL A 21 4.85 -5.83 7.45
C VAL A 21 4.29 -7.17 6.98
N PHE A 22 3.01 -7.22 6.67
CA PHE A 22 2.37 -8.39 6.05
C PHE A 22 2.48 -8.26 4.54
N MET A 23 3.03 -9.26 3.85
CA MET A 23 3.31 -9.08 2.44
C MET A 23 3.28 -10.37 1.64
N ILE A 24 3.08 -10.19 0.33
CA ILE A 24 3.40 -11.18 -0.69
C ILE A 24 4.27 -10.50 -1.74
N THR A 25 5.29 -11.20 -2.17
CA THR A 25 6.21 -10.70 -3.19
C THR A 25 5.57 -10.70 -4.58
N GLY A 26 6.03 -9.79 -5.45
CA GLY A 26 5.59 -9.73 -6.84
C GLY A 26 6.40 -8.71 -7.64
N GLY A 27 6.37 -8.82 -8.96
CA GLY A 27 7.20 -8.02 -9.87
C GLY A 27 7.02 -6.51 -9.72
N GLY A 28 5.78 -6.04 -9.64
CA GLY A 28 5.49 -4.61 -9.48
C GLY A 28 5.91 -4.04 -8.12
N ALA A 29 6.14 -4.88 -7.11
CA ALA A 29 6.58 -4.47 -5.77
C ALA A 29 8.05 -4.83 -5.47
N MET A 30 8.85 -5.26 -6.46
CA MET A 30 10.20 -5.80 -6.21
C MET A 30 11.10 -4.83 -5.43
N HIS A 31 11.04 -3.55 -5.73
CA HIS A 31 11.84 -2.53 -5.03
C HIS A 31 11.33 -2.28 -3.61
N LEU A 32 10.00 -2.27 -3.40
CA LEU A 32 9.38 -2.17 -2.08
C LEU A 32 9.73 -3.39 -1.23
N ASN A 33 9.59 -4.59 -1.80
CA ASN A 33 9.93 -5.85 -1.12
C ASN A 33 11.39 -5.85 -0.64
N ASN A 34 12.32 -5.38 -1.51
CA ASN A 34 13.74 -5.29 -1.16
C ASN A 34 13.99 -4.25 -0.05
N GLY A 35 13.45 -3.05 -0.16
CA GLY A 35 13.61 -1.98 0.82
C GLY A 35 13.02 -2.35 2.18
N ILE A 36 11.79 -2.86 2.20
CA ILE A 36 11.09 -3.30 3.41
C ILE A 36 11.82 -4.49 4.05
N GLY A 37 12.06 -5.55 3.28
CA GLY A 37 12.67 -6.78 3.77
C GLY A 37 14.10 -6.61 4.31
N ALA A 38 14.81 -5.58 3.86
CA ALA A 38 16.13 -5.24 4.39
C ALA A 38 16.09 -4.54 5.76
N LYS A 39 14.95 -3.95 6.16
CA LYS A 39 14.88 -3.08 7.34
C LYS A 39 13.85 -3.49 8.37
N ILE A 40 12.75 -4.10 7.96
CA ILE A 40 11.60 -4.39 8.81
C ILE A 40 11.32 -5.90 8.78
N PRO A 41 11.07 -6.56 9.92
CA PRO A 41 10.54 -7.91 9.94
C PRO A 41 9.25 -7.99 9.12
N TYR A 42 9.06 -9.07 8.39
CA TYR A 42 7.87 -9.26 7.58
C TYR A 42 7.30 -10.67 7.74
N ILE A 43 6.00 -10.77 7.52
CA ILE A 43 5.26 -12.04 7.51
C ILE A 43 4.78 -12.26 6.08
N SER A 44 5.34 -13.28 5.43
CA SER A 44 4.93 -13.67 4.09
C SER A 44 3.78 -14.66 4.17
N ASN A 45 2.61 -14.25 3.68
CA ASN A 45 1.43 -15.10 3.57
C ASN A 45 1.39 -15.78 2.19
N HIS A 46 0.46 -16.71 1.99
CA HIS A 46 0.26 -17.39 0.71
C HIS A 46 -0.85 -16.77 -0.15
N HIS A 47 -1.52 -15.73 0.36
CA HIS A 47 -2.58 -14.99 -0.33
C HIS A 47 -2.70 -13.59 0.26
N GLU A 48 -2.92 -12.57 -0.58
CA GLU A 48 -2.98 -11.16 -0.15
C GLU A 48 -4.16 -10.88 0.77
N GLN A 49 -5.29 -11.56 0.58
CA GLN A 49 -6.42 -11.48 1.52
C GLN A 49 -6.00 -11.92 2.92
N ALA A 50 -5.18 -12.98 3.04
CA ALA A 50 -4.66 -13.42 4.33
C ALA A 50 -3.73 -12.36 4.95
N SER A 51 -2.90 -11.68 4.14
CA SER A 51 -2.08 -10.55 4.61
C SER A 51 -2.95 -9.41 5.14
N ALA A 52 -4.02 -9.06 4.42
CA ALA A 52 -4.95 -8.01 4.81
C ALA A 52 -5.68 -8.34 6.13
N ILE A 53 -6.19 -9.56 6.27
CA ILE A 53 -6.89 -10.01 7.49
C ILE A 53 -5.92 -10.17 8.67
N ALA A 54 -4.70 -10.67 8.44
CA ALA A 54 -3.67 -10.75 9.48
C ALA A 54 -3.26 -9.35 9.98
N ALA A 55 -3.14 -8.38 9.08
CA ALA A 55 -2.89 -6.98 9.44
C ALA A 55 -4.02 -6.40 10.31
N GLU A 56 -5.27 -6.71 9.99
CA GLU A 56 -6.42 -6.35 10.83
C GLU A 56 -6.30 -6.94 12.24
N GLY A 57 -6.06 -8.25 12.33
CA GLY A 57 -5.87 -8.94 13.62
C GLY A 57 -4.73 -8.32 14.44
N TYR A 58 -3.61 -8.00 13.79
CA TYR A 58 -2.48 -7.33 14.43
C TYR A 58 -2.87 -5.92 14.95
N ALA A 59 -3.51 -5.10 14.12
CA ALA A 59 -3.90 -3.76 14.54
C ALA A 59 -4.88 -3.78 15.72
N ARG A 60 -5.86 -4.69 15.71
CA ARG A 60 -6.83 -4.86 16.79
C ARG A 60 -6.18 -5.32 18.09
N SER A 61 -5.26 -6.27 18.03
CA SER A 61 -4.63 -6.85 19.23
C SER A 61 -3.55 -5.97 19.83
N SER A 62 -2.80 -5.24 18.99
CA SER A 62 -1.68 -4.40 19.43
C SER A 62 -2.04 -2.95 19.68
N GLY A 63 -3.15 -2.45 19.10
CA GLY A 63 -3.51 -1.03 19.07
C GLY A 63 -2.60 -0.19 18.16
N LYS A 64 -1.77 -0.82 17.31
CA LYS A 64 -0.81 -0.15 16.42
C LYS A 64 -1.30 -0.10 14.98
N LEU A 65 -0.73 0.81 14.20
CA LEU A 65 -0.88 0.81 12.75
C LEU A 65 -0.31 -0.48 12.17
N ALA A 66 -1.10 -1.19 11.37
CA ALA A 66 -0.61 -2.32 10.58
C ALA A 66 -0.23 -1.88 9.17
N VAL A 67 0.71 -2.61 8.54
CA VAL A 67 1.14 -2.33 7.17
C VAL A 67 1.05 -3.60 6.32
N VAL A 68 0.48 -3.44 5.13
CA VAL A 68 0.40 -4.49 4.10
C VAL A 68 1.13 -4.01 2.86
N ASN A 69 2.05 -4.83 2.33
CA ASN A 69 2.73 -4.55 1.07
C ASN A 69 2.41 -5.63 0.03
N VAL A 70 1.94 -5.22 -1.14
CA VAL A 70 1.50 -6.11 -2.23
C VAL A 70 1.96 -5.61 -3.59
N THR A 71 1.88 -6.48 -4.58
CA THR A 71 2.21 -6.13 -5.96
C THR A 71 1.02 -5.48 -6.69
N THR A 72 1.26 -5.05 -7.94
CA THR A 72 0.24 -4.47 -8.84
C THR A 72 -0.89 -5.45 -9.16
N GLY A 73 -1.98 -4.94 -9.66
CA GLY A 73 -3.09 -5.70 -10.24
C GLY A 73 -3.75 -6.66 -9.25
N PRO A 74 -3.70 -7.97 -9.53
CA PRO A 74 -4.37 -8.96 -8.69
C PRO A 74 -3.89 -8.95 -7.24
N GLY A 75 -2.63 -8.54 -6.97
CA GLY A 75 -2.12 -8.40 -5.61
C GLY A 75 -2.91 -7.38 -4.80
N GLY A 76 -3.16 -6.20 -5.37
CA GLY A 76 -4.01 -5.18 -4.75
C GLY A 76 -5.47 -5.62 -4.64
N ILE A 77 -6.04 -6.15 -5.74
CA ILE A 77 -7.45 -6.59 -5.79
C ILE A 77 -7.75 -7.67 -4.75
N ASN A 78 -6.85 -8.61 -4.53
CA ASN A 78 -7.03 -9.67 -3.53
C ASN A 78 -7.15 -9.14 -2.08
N CYS A 79 -6.69 -7.91 -1.80
CA CYS A 79 -6.81 -7.30 -0.48
C CYS A 79 -8.19 -6.71 -0.17
N LEU A 80 -9.03 -6.46 -1.18
CA LEU A 80 -10.25 -5.65 -1.03
C LEU A 80 -11.21 -6.18 0.05
N ASN A 81 -11.27 -7.48 0.26
CA ASN A 81 -12.09 -8.08 1.31
C ASN A 81 -11.64 -7.61 2.71
N GLY A 82 -10.33 -7.64 2.97
CA GLY A 82 -9.78 -7.13 4.24
C GLY A 82 -9.94 -5.62 4.37
N VAL A 83 -9.71 -4.85 3.28
CA VAL A 83 -9.92 -3.40 3.27
C VAL A 83 -11.37 -3.05 3.66
N PHE A 84 -12.34 -3.79 3.13
CA PHE A 84 -13.75 -3.59 3.47
C PHE A 84 -14.04 -3.85 4.95
N GLY A 85 -13.51 -4.94 5.52
CA GLY A 85 -13.65 -5.24 6.95
C GLY A 85 -13.08 -4.11 7.82
N GLN A 86 -11.88 -3.66 7.51
CA GLN A 86 -11.18 -2.58 8.22
C GLN A 86 -11.91 -1.23 8.10
N TRP A 87 -12.50 -0.96 6.93
CA TRP A 87 -13.34 0.23 6.73
C TRP A 87 -14.57 0.19 7.63
N THR A 88 -15.27 -0.93 7.66
CA THR A 88 -16.47 -1.13 8.46
C THR A 88 -16.16 -1.00 9.96
N ASP A 89 -15.09 -1.62 10.40
CA ASP A 89 -14.73 -1.74 11.82
C ASP A 89 -13.73 -0.69 12.31
N SER A 90 -13.38 0.26 11.46
CA SER A 90 -12.49 1.39 11.80
C SER A 90 -11.09 0.94 12.26
N VAL A 91 -10.46 0.05 11.51
CA VAL A 91 -9.14 -0.50 11.83
C VAL A 91 -8.04 0.22 11.03
N PRO A 92 -6.98 0.75 11.68
CA PRO A 92 -5.93 1.49 10.99
C PRO A 92 -4.96 0.54 10.27
N VAL A 93 -5.03 0.50 8.94
CA VAL A 93 -4.12 -0.29 8.11
C VAL A 93 -3.62 0.56 6.94
N LEU A 94 -2.31 0.62 6.77
CA LEU A 94 -1.65 1.22 5.61
C LEU A 94 -1.35 0.14 4.57
N TYR A 95 -1.97 0.24 3.41
CA TYR A 95 -1.63 -0.54 2.22
C TYR A 95 -0.62 0.21 1.37
N ILE A 96 0.42 -0.50 0.93
CA ILE A 96 1.39 -0.02 -0.04
C ILE A 96 1.40 -1.04 -1.17
N SER A 97 0.97 -0.63 -2.35
CA SER A 97 1.07 -1.46 -3.55
C SER A 97 2.19 -0.97 -4.46
N GLY A 98 2.91 -1.90 -5.05
CA GLY A 98 3.75 -1.58 -6.19
C GLY A 98 2.91 -1.47 -7.46
N GLN A 99 3.35 -0.67 -8.41
CA GLN A 99 2.70 -0.50 -9.71
C GLN A 99 3.73 -0.70 -10.84
N VAL A 100 3.26 -0.89 -12.05
CA VAL A 100 4.12 -0.82 -13.24
C VAL A 100 4.76 0.56 -13.37
N LYS A 101 5.74 0.72 -14.27
CA LYS A 101 6.34 2.04 -14.51
C LYS A 101 5.24 3.06 -14.83
N PHE A 102 5.31 4.26 -14.25
CA PHE A 102 4.30 5.31 -14.47
C PHE A 102 4.01 5.53 -15.97
N ALA A 103 5.06 5.61 -16.82
CA ALA A 103 4.90 5.79 -18.25
C ALA A 103 4.13 4.64 -18.97
N THR A 104 3.90 3.53 -18.30
CA THR A 104 3.11 2.39 -18.81
C THR A 104 1.81 2.18 -18.05
N THR A 105 1.33 3.20 -17.33
CA THR A 105 0.02 3.20 -16.70
C THR A 105 -1.00 3.97 -17.53
N LEU A 106 -2.27 3.66 -17.40
CA LEU A 106 -3.36 4.46 -17.98
C LEU A 106 -3.33 5.90 -17.50
N ALA A 107 -2.87 6.13 -16.28
CA ALA A 107 -2.73 7.47 -15.71
C ALA A 107 -1.74 8.35 -16.48
N SER A 108 -0.80 7.76 -17.23
CA SER A 108 0.14 8.50 -18.10
C SER A 108 -0.45 8.91 -19.45
N CYS A 109 -1.60 8.36 -19.82
CA CYS A 109 -2.25 8.64 -21.11
C CYS A 109 -3.79 8.73 -20.97
N PRO A 110 -4.30 9.66 -20.15
CA PRO A 110 -5.72 9.73 -19.78
C PRO A 110 -6.67 9.99 -20.94
N ASP A 111 -6.14 10.57 -22.04
CA ASP A 111 -6.93 10.91 -23.22
C ASP A 111 -7.10 9.73 -24.19
N LEU A 112 -6.43 8.60 -23.96
CA LEU A 112 -6.54 7.43 -24.81
C LEU A 112 -7.60 6.47 -24.25
N PRO A 113 -8.52 5.97 -25.10
CA PRO A 113 -9.59 5.06 -24.67
C PRO A 113 -9.06 3.63 -24.51
N LEU A 114 -8.03 3.45 -23.69
CA LEU A 114 -7.44 2.16 -23.41
C LEU A 114 -8.08 1.51 -22.19
N ARG A 115 -8.27 0.20 -22.27
CA ARG A 115 -8.71 -0.61 -21.13
C ARG A 115 -7.57 -0.88 -20.15
N GLN A 116 -6.36 -1.09 -20.65
CA GLN A 116 -5.16 -1.44 -19.91
C GLN A 116 -3.94 -1.14 -20.79
N LEU A 117 -2.84 -0.70 -20.19
CA LEU A 117 -1.58 -0.44 -20.87
C LEU A 117 -0.46 -1.32 -20.31
N GLY A 118 -0.19 -1.25 -19.02
CA GLY A 118 0.85 -2.03 -18.36
C GLY A 118 0.44 -3.47 -18.07
N ASP A 119 1.44 -4.33 -17.90
CA ASP A 119 1.22 -5.73 -17.55
C ASP A 119 0.56 -5.85 -16.18
N GLN A 120 -0.61 -6.48 -16.14
CA GLN A 120 -1.44 -6.62 -14.92
C GLN A 120 -1.79 -5.30 -14.22
N GLU A 121 -1.67 -4.17 -14.91
CA GLU A 121 -2.09 -2.88 -14.37
C GLU A 121 -3.57 -2.89 -14.01
N VAL A 122 -3.88 -2.27 -12.87
CA VAL A 122 -5.24 -1.91 -12.47
C VAL A 122 -5.22 -0.54 -11.81
N ASP A 123 -6.23 0.28 -12.03
CA ASP A 123 -6.46 1.49 -11.25
C ASP A 123 -6.99 1.09 -9.86
N ILE A 124 -6.04 0.72 -9.01
CA ILE A 124 -6.35 0.31 -7.64
C ILE A 124 -6.89 1.49 -6.82
N ILE A 125 -6.44 2.70 -7.11
CA ILE A 125 -6.84 3.90 -6.38
C ILE A 125 -8.33 4.16 -6.54
N THR A 126 -8.85 4.10 -7.76
CA THR A 126 -10.30 4.20 -8.00
C THR A 126 -11.06 3.03 -7.34
N SER A 127 -10.50 1.82 -7.39
CA SER A 127 -11.12 0.63 -6.80
C SER A 127 -11.27 0.72 -5.27
N VAL A 128 -10.33 1.35 -4.56
CA VAL A 128 -10.35 1.45 -3.09
C VAL A 128 -10.88 2.78 -2.57
N ARG A 129 -11.14 3.75 -3.43
CA ARG A 129 -11.50 5.14 -3.05
C ARG A 129 -12.62 5.24 -2.02
N HIS A 130 -13.64 4.40 -2.13
CA HIS A 130 -14.80 4.40 -1.24
C HIS A 130 -14.65 3.49 -0.01
N LEU A 131 -13.53 2.78 0.08
CA LEU A 131 -13.20 1.85 1.16
C LEU A 131 -11.96 2.29 1.96
N THR A 132 -11.46 3.49 1.70
CA THR A 132 -10.27 4.03 2.36
C THR A 132 -10.47 5.48 2.74
N LYS A 133 -9.81 5.92 3.81
CA LYS A 133 -9.82 7.32 4.24
C LYS A 133 -8.91 8.20 3.37
N TYR A 134 -7.89 7.60 2.80
CA TYR A 134 -6.97 8.24 1.86
C TYR A 134 -6.44 7.20 0.89
N ALA A 135 -6.43 7.53 -0.39
CA ALA A 135 -5.82 6.71 -1.42
C ALA A 135 -5.14 7.60 -2.47
N ALA A 136 -3.90 7.31 -2.82
CA ALA A 136 -3.14 8.07 -3.81
C ALA A 136 -2.11 7.21 -4.55
N MET A 137 -2.00 7.41 -5.88
CA MET A 137 -0.82 6.99 -6.62
C MET A 137 0.25 8.07 -6.49
N VAL A 138 1.44 7.70 -6.05
CA VAL A 138 2.56 8.63 -5.86
C VAL A 138 3.34 8.75 -7.17
N THR A 139 3.02 9.75 -7.97
CA THR A 139 3.62 9.95 -9.30
C THR A 139 4.89 10.79 -9.26
N ASP A 140 5.06 11.65 -8.27
CA ASP A 140 6.30 12.39 -8.04
C ASP A 140 7.03 11.80 -6.80
N PRO A 141 8.22 11.22 -6.98
CA PRO A 141 8.98 10.65 -5.87
C PRO A 141 9.34 11.65 -4.76
N ARG A 142 9.33 12.96 -5.06
CA ARG A 142 9.63 14.02 -4.09
C ARG A 142 8.47 14.23 -3.10
N GLU A 143 7.27 13.81 -3.46
CA GLU A 143 6.08 13.93 -2.63
C GLU A 143 5.84 12.72 -1.71
N ILE A 144 6.70 11.71 -1.75
CA ILE A 144 6.52 10.49 -0.97
C ILE A 144 6.37 10.75 0.53
N GLN A 145 7.12 11.70 1.06
CA GLN A 145 7.01 12.06 2.48
C GLN A 145 5.61 12.60 2.80
N TYR A 146 5.11 13.53 2.00
CA TYR A 146 3.76 14.09 2.18
C TYR A 146 2.69 13.01 2.15
N HIS A 147 2.76 12.11 1.17
CA HIS A 147 1.77 11.04 1.03
C HIS A 147 1.82 10.05 2.19
N LEU A 148 3.02 9.69 2.68
CA LEU A 148 3.17 8.82 3.85
C LEU A 148 2.64 9.48 5.12
N ASP A 149 3.06 10.71 5.41
CA ASP A 149 2.64 11.45 6.60
C ASP A 149 1.11 11.61 6.60
N ARG A 150 0.52 11.97 5.47
CA ARG A 150 -0.92 12.10 5.32
C ARG A 150 -1.64 10.77 5.48
N ALA A 151 -1.15 9.71 4.84
CA ALA A 151 -1.76 8.38 4.94
C ALA A 151 -1.79 7.89 6.39
N VAL A 152 -0.67 7.98 7.10
CA VAL A 152 -0.58 7.58 8.51
C VAL A 152 -1.48 8.45 9.40
N TYR A 153 -1.50 9.76 9.18
CA TYR A 153 -2.38 10.66 9.91
C TYR A 153 -3.85 10.28 9.71
N GLU A 154 -4.29 10.14 8.46
CA GLU A 154 -5.68 9.76 8.15
C GLU A 154 -6.06 8.39 8.73
N ALA A 155 -5.16 7.40 8.70
CA ALA A 155 -5.42 6.08 9.24
C ALA A 155 -5.66 6.11 10.77
N THR A 156 -4.94 6.99 11.49
CA THR A 156 -4.79 6.95 12.95
C THR A 156 -5.45 8.12 13.68
N HIS A 157 -6.13 9.04 12.99
CA HIS A 157 -6.79 10.19 13.61
C HIS A 157 -8.29 10.23 13.30
N GLY A 158 -9.06 10.73 14.26
CA GLY A 158 -10.51 10.70 14.21
C GLY A 158 -11.03 9.27 14.22
N ARG A 159 -12.01 8.95 13.37
CA ARG A 159 -12.42 7.57 13.16
C ARG A 159 -11.32 6.86 12.36
N PHE A 160 -10.70 5.85 12.92
CA PHE A 160 -9.64 5.08 12.25
C PHE A 160 -10.16 4.37 10.99
N GLY A 161 -9.24 3.97 10.12
CA GLY A 161 -9.60 3.24 8.93
C GLY A 161 -8.41 2.96 8.00
N PRO A 162 -8.60 2.13 6.97
CA PRO A 162 -7.57 1.81 6.01
C PRO A 162 -7.23 3.00 5.10
N VAL A 163 -5.98 3.01 4.63
CA VAL A 163 -5.44 3.96 3.66
C VAL A 163 -4.60 3.24 2.63
N TRP A 164 -4.39 3.82 1.44
CA TRP A 164 -3.69 3.16 0.35
C TRP A 164 -2.73 4.10 -0.39
N LEU A 165 -1.49 3.65 -0.57
CA LEU A 165 -0.51 4.29 -1.45
C LEU A 165 -0.09 3.32 -2.56
N ASP A 166 -0.19 3.75 -3.80
CA ASP A 166 0.24 3.01 -4.98
C ASP A 166 1.52 3.63 -5.54
N ILE A 167 2.58 2.82 -5.66
CA ILE A 167 3.94 3.30 -5.93
C ILE A 167 4.41 2.76 -7.28
N PRO A 168 4.36 3.55 -8.36
CA PRO A 168 4.95 3.19 -9.64
C PRO A 168 6.46 2.96 -9.56
N MET A 169 6.96 2.01 -10.39
CA MET A 169 8.40 1.74 -10.54
C MET A 169 9.11 2.85 -11.33
#